data_691eacb139c92a387f22677fb694c94c
#
_entry.id   691eacb139c92a387f22677fb694c94c
#
_cell.length_a   1.000
_cell.length_b   1.000
_cell.length_c   1.000
_cell.angle_alpha   90.00
_cell.angle_beta   90.00
_cell.angle_gamma   90.00
#
_symmetry.space_group_name_H-M   'P 1'
#
loop_
_entity.id
_entity.type
_entity.pdbx_description
1 polymer ?
#
loop_
_entity_poly.entity_id
_entity_poly.type
_entity_poly.pdbx_seq_one_letter_code
_entity_poly.pdbx_strand_id
1 'polypeptide(L)'
;MKIVYFFKSFILKAGMERILSDKMNYLVKEYGYDVTFITYEQGNHPMAFPLDERVKVIDLNVRYFKIFEMNIFKRFIAKYKKLNLLKKKLHDTLNNINPDCVVVSTYDFDKFDTILSLPYRFIVESHICISDIQQEKRQNNLITKYFAKKLDDSHFRKLANAKCLVSLTAADKDNWLNYIK
;
A
#
# COMPACT_ATOMS: atom_id res chain seq x y z
N MET A 1 -10.38 -18.84 -4.26
CA MET A 1 -9.83 -17.90 -3.26
C MET A 1 -10.12 -16.48 -3.72
N LYS A 2 -10.54 -15.59 -2.81
CA LYS A 2 -10.80 -14.17 -3.08
C LYS A 2 -9.60 -13.35 -2.62
N ILE A 3 -8.91 -12.68 -3.52
CA ILE A 3 -7.73 -11.88 -3.23
C ILE A 3 -8.00 -10.43 -3.60
N VAL A 4 -7.69 -9.53 -2.68
CA VAL A 4 -7.70 -8.08 -2.96
C VAL A 4 -6.28 -7.58 -3.07
N TYR A 5 -5.94 -6.90 -4.15
CA TYR A 5 -4.75 -6.07 -4.29
C TYR A 5 -5.14 -4.62 -4.01
N PHE A 6 -4.46 -3.99 -3.08
CA PHE A 6 -4.68 -2.59 -2.73
C PHE A 6 -3.44 -1.75 -3.05
N PHE A 7 -3.60 -0.73 -3.89
CA PHE A 7 -2.51 0.10 -4.34
C PHE A 7 -2.98 1.54 -4.60
N LYS A 8 -2.05 2.49 -4.65
CA LYS A 8 -2.37 3.90 -4.84
C LYS A 8 -3.14 4.17 -6.13
N SER A 9 -2.50 3.87 -7.23
CA SER A 9 -3.01 4.06 -8.59
C SER A 9 -2.21 3.25 -9.58
N PHE A 10 -2.74 3.04 -10.77
CA PHE A 10 -2.14 2.27 -11.84
C PHE A 10 -1.97 3.12 -13.10
N ILE A 11 -1.44 4.34 -12.88
CA ILE A 11 -1.31 5.38 -13.94
C ILE A 11 0.08 5.35 -14.56
N LEU A 12 1.11 5.02 -13.77
CA LEU A 12 2.50 5.06 -14.21
C LEU A 12 2.90 3.75 -14.89
N LYS A 13 3.66 3.85 -16.00
CA LYS A 13 4.29 2.71 -16.65
C LYS A 13 5.63 2.39 -15.96
N ALA A 14 5.57 1.92 -14.72
CA ALA A 14 6.75 1.58 -13.92
C ALA A 14 6.79 0.08 -13.58
N GLY A 15 7.92 -0.37 -13.02
CA GLY A 15 8.17 -1.79 -12.80
C GLY A 15 7.21 -2.45 -11.81
N MET A 16 6.76 -1.70 -10.80
CA MET A 16 5.84 -2.23 -9.79
C MET A 16 4.46 -2.48 -10.38
N GLU A 17 3.93 -1.53 -11.15
CA GLU A 17 2.63 -1.67 -11.82
C GLU A 17 2.64 -2.85 -12.78
N ARG A 18 3.75 -3.06 -13.50
CA ARG A 18 3.91 -4.22 -14.37
C ARG A 18 3.86 -5.53 -13.59
N ILE A 19 4.63 -5.64 -12.50
CA ILE A 19 4.67 -6.84 -11.66
C ILE A 19 3.28 -7.13 -11.06
N LEU A 20 2.57 -6.10 -10.59
CA LEU A 20 1.22 -6.26 -10.05
C LEU A 20 0.23 -6.73 -11.13
N SER A 21 0.32 -6.16 -12.37
CA SER A 21 -0.50 -6.62 -13.49
C SER A 21 -0.25 -8.07 -13.81
N ASP A 22 1.02 -8.45 -13.97
CA ASP A 22 1.42 -9.82 -14.31
C ASP A 22 0.94 -10.81 -13.24
N LYS A 23 1.09 -10.47 -11.95
CA LYS A 23 0.61 -11.30 -10.83
C LYS A 23 -0.91 -11.46 -10.82
N MET A 24 -1.66 -10.37 -10.92
CA MET A 24 -3.13 -10.43 -10.92
C MET A 24 -3.65 -11.25 -12.09
N ASN A 25 -3.11 -11.02 -13.28
CA ASN A 25 -3.45 -11.76 -14.49
C ASN A 25 -3.13 -13.25 -14.34
N TYR A 26 -1.96 -13.58 -13.79
CA TYR A 26 -1.54 -14.96 -13.56
C TYR A 26 -2.46 -15.68 -12.58
N LEU A 27 -2.81 -15.06 -11.46
CA LEU A 27 -3.69 -15.65 -10.44
C LEU A 27 -5.08 -15.95 -11.00
N VAL A 28 -5.59 -15.07 -11.85
CA VAL A 28 -6.88 -15.27 -12.50
C VAL A 28 -6.81 -16.37 -13.57
N LYS A 29 -5.77 -16.36 -14.41
CA LYS A 29 -5.62 -17.28 -15.55
C LYS A 29 -5.32 -18.70 -15.11
N GLU A 30 -4.31 -18.85 -14.26
CA GLU A 30 -3.79 -20.18 -13.89
C GLU A 30 -4.54 -20.81 -12.70
N TYR A 31 -5.01 -20.00 -11.76
CA TYR A 31 -5.66 -20.52 -10.56
C TYR A 31 -7.18 -20.27 -10.50
N GLY A 32 -7.72 -19.46 -11.40
CA GLY A 32 -9.15 -19.12 -11.37
C GLY A 32 -9.57 -18.36 -10.11
N TYR A 33 -8.65 -17.62 -9.47
CA TYR A 33 -8.97 -16.87 -8.28
C TYR A 33 -9.84 -15.64 -8.59
N ASP A 34 -10.72 -15.27 -7.67
CA ASP A 34 -11.49 -14.02 -7.73
C ASP A 34 -10.59 -12.88 -7.26
N VAL A 35 -10.03 -12.15 -8.20
CA VAL A 35 -9.09 -11.07 -7.93
C VAL A 35 -9.78 -9.73 -8.07
N THR A 36 -9.71 -8.90 -7.01
CA THR A 36 -10.17 -7.51 -7.04
C THR A 36 -9.00 -6.56 -6.83
N PHE A 37 -8.85 -5.61 -7.72
CA PHE A 37 -7.85 -4.55 -7.62
C PHE A 37 -8.53 -3.27 -7.11
N ILE A 38 -8.13 -2.82 -5.91
CA ILE A 38 -8.63 -1.60 -5.29
C ILE A 38 -7.56 -0.51 -5.38
N THR A 39 -7.92 0.62 -5.96
CA THR A 39 -7.12 1.84 -5.96
C THR A 39 -7.79 2.94 -5.13
N TYR A 40 -7.05 4.01 -4.81
CA TYR A 40 -7.66 5.16 -4.11
C TYR A 40 -7.39 6.50 -4.78
N GLU A 41 -6.58 6.52 -5.84
CA GLU A 41 -6.22 7.72 -6.62
C GLU A 41 -6.20 7.50 -8.14
N GLN A 42 -6.87 6.46 -8.66
CA GLN A 42 -6.91 6.19 -10.10
C GLN A 42 -7.65 7.26 -10.88
N GLY A 43 -8.82 7.66 -10.41
CA GLY A 43 -9.67 8.60 -11.11
C GLY A 43 -10.06 8.09 -12.51
N ASN A 44 -10.08 9.00 -13.47
CA ASN A 44 -10.43 8.68 -14.87
C ASN A 44 -9.21 8.33 -15.75
N HIS A 45 -8.04 8.12 -15.14
CA HIS A 45 -6.84 7.77 -15.89
C HIS A 45 -6.91 6.31 -16.37
N PRO A 46 -6.45 6.02 -17.59
CA PRO A 46 -6.36 4.65 -18.07
C PRO A 46 -5.36 3.84 -17.22
N MET A 47 -5.56 2.53 -17.18
CA MET A 47 -4.60 1.60 -16.57
C MET A 47 -3.32 1.57 -17.40
N ALA A 48 -2.16 1.67 -16.73
CA ALA A 48 -0.85 1.68 -17.38
C ALA A 48 -0.49 0.33 -18.06
N PHE A 49 -0.99 -0.76 -17.49
CA PHE A 49 -0.83 -2.12 -18.01
C PHE A 49 -2.19 -2.81 -18.10
N PRO A 50 -2.37 -3.72 -19.08
CA PRO A 50 -3.62 -4.43 -19.25
C PRO A 50 -3.87 -5.39 -18.09
N LEU A 51 -5.10 -5.40 -17.60
CA LEU A 51 -5.61 -6.40 -16.67
C LEU A 51 -6.55 -7.34 -17.42
N ASP A 52 -6.56 -8.61 -17.01
CA ASP A 52 -7.53 -9.59 -17.49
C ASP A 52 -8.94 -9.08 -17.14
N GLU A 53 -9.91 -9.29 -18.02
CA GLU A 53 -11.29 -8.82 -17.87
C GLU A 53 -11.99 -9.36 -16.62
N ARG A 54 -11.51 -10.47 -16.08
CA ARG A 54 -12.00 -11.08 -14.84
C ARG A 54 -11.50 -10.40 -13.59
N VAL A 55 -10.45 -9.56 -13.67
CA VAL A 55 -9.97 -8.75 -12.56
C VAL A 55 -10.94 -7.59 -12.33
N LYS A 56 -11.61 -7.60 -11.20
CA LYS A 56 -12.52 -6.51 -10.81
C LYS A 56 -11.70 -5.29 -10.38
N VAL A 57 -12.01 -4.11 -10.91
CA VAL A 57 -11.31 -2.87 -10.55
C VAL A 57 -12.25 -1.93 -9.82
N ILE A 58 -11.82 -1.43 -8.65
CA ILE A 58 -12.58 -0.49 -7.82
C ILE A 58 -11.67 0.67 -7.44
N ASP A 59 -12.03 1.91 -7.80
CA ASP A 59 -11.35 3.10 -7.30
C ASP A 59 -12.13 3.72 -6.13
N LEU A 60 -11.50 3.84 -4.98
CA LEU A 60 -12.09 4.48 -3.80
C LEU A 60 -12.21 6.00 -3.95
N ASN A 61 -11.54 6.58 -4.94
CA ASN A 61 -11.61 8.00 -5.28
C ASN A 61 -11.40 8.93 -4.05
N VAL A 62 -10.36 8.68 -3.28
CA VAL A 62 -10.03 9.48 -2.08
C VAL A 62 -9.35 10.79 -2.46
N ARG A 63 -8.58 10.81 -3.56
CA ARG A 63 -7.85 11.98 -4.06
C ARG A 63 -6.98 12.61 -2.97
N TYR A 64 -6.13 11.80 -2.37
CA TYR A 64 -5.24 12.21 -1.28
C TYR A 64 -4.25 13.30 -1.73
N PHE A 65 -3.82 13.28 -3.00
CA PHE A 65 -2.90 14.27 -3.57
C PHE A 65 -3.38 15.72 -3.41
N LYS A 66 -4.68 15.98 -3.37
CA LYS A 66 -5.24 17.32 -3.19
C LYS A 66 -4.82 18.04 -1.89
N ILE A 67 -4.31 17.30 -0.91
CA ILE A 67 -3.81 17.92 0.33
C ILE A 67 -2.55 18.75 0.07
N PHE A 68 -1.75 18.43 -0.94
CA PHE A 68 -0.52 19.13 -1.26
C PHE A 68 -0.73 20.52 -1.83
N GLU A 69 -1.93 20.80 -2.34
CA GLU A 69 -2.35 22.12 -2.83
C GLU A 69 -2.72 23.09 -1.68
N MET A 70 -2.77 22.60 -0.44
CA MET A 70 -3.20 23.36 0.73
C MET A 70 -2.02 23.92 1.51
N ASN A 71 -2.25 25.03 2.26
CA ASN A 71 -1.27 25.53 3.22
C ASN A 71 -1.01 24.53 4.37
N ILE A 72 0.13 24.67 5.08
CA ILE A 72 0.62 23.68 6.04
C ILE A 72 -0.42 23.32 7.12
N PHE A 73 -1.11 24.30 7.69
CA PHE A 73 -2.11 24.05 8.76
C PHE A 73 -3.33 23.32 8.23
N LYS A 74 -3.88 23.74 7.10
CA LYS A 74 -5.00 23.07 6.45
C LYS A 74 -4.63 21.68 5.98
N ARG A 75 -3.38 21.48 5.52
CA ARG A 75 -2.85 20.18 5.09
C ARG A 75 -2.89 19.14 6.21
N PHE A 76 -2.52 19.52 7.44
CA PHE A 76 -2.54 18.58 8.57
C PHE A 76 -3.95 18.05 8.87
N ILE A 77 -4.92 18.94 8.94
CA ILE A 77 -6.34 18.58 9.18
C ILE A 77 -6.88 17.77 8.00
N ALA A 78 -6.58 18.18 6.76
CA ALA A 78 -7.01 17.48 5.56
C ALA A 78 -6.39 16.08 5.44
N LYS A 79 -5.12 15.92 5.84
CA LYS A 79 -4.45 14.62 5.90
C LYS A 79 -5.24 13.65 6.78
N TYR A 80 -5.54 14.05 8.00
CA TYR A 80 -6.31 13.23 8.95
C TYR A 80 -7.70 12.86 8.41
N LYS A 81 -8.42 13.84 7.87
CA LYS A 81 -9.75 13.61 7.25
C LYS A 81 -9.67 12.64 6.08
N LYS A 82 -8.65 12.76 5.22
CA LYS A 82 -8.45 11.87 4.06
C LYS A 82 -8.06 10.46 4.47
N LEU A 83 -7.23 10.30 5.51
CA LEU A 83 -6.90 8.96 6.05
C LEU A 83 -8.12 8.27 6.65
N ASN A 84 -8.96 8.99 7.40
CA ASN A 84 -10.20 8.43 7.93
C ASN A 84 -11.18 8.06 6.81
N LEU A 85 -11.29 8.89 5.78
CA LEU A 85 -12.09 8.58 4.59
C LEU A 85 -11.58 7.33 3.87
N LEU A 86 -10.25 7.22 3.69
CA LEU A 86 -9.62 6.04 3.11
C LEU A 86 -9.94 4.78 3.93
N LYS A 87 -9.73 4.86 5.25
CA LYS A 87 -10.04 3.75 6.17
C LYS A 87 -11.48 3.29 6.04
N LYS A 88 -12.42 4.22 6.11
CA LYS A 88 -13.85 3.92 6.00
C LYS A 88 -14.19 3.27 4.67
N LYS A 89 -13.82 3.90 3.55
CA LYS A 89 -14.12 3.38 2.21
C LYS A 89 -13.49 2.01 1.97
N LEU A 90 -12.22 1.82 2.39
CA LEU A 90 -11.54 0.55 2.26
C LEU A 90 -12.24 -0.53 3.09
N HIS A 91 -12.57 -0.22 4.35
CA HIS A 91 -13.28 -1.16 5.22
C HIS A 91 -14.64 -1.57 4.65
N ASP A 92 -15.46 -0.61 4.22
CA ASP A 92 -16.78 -0.86 3.64
C ASP A 92 -16.66 -1.72 2.37
N THR A 93 -15.66 -1.43 1.51
CA THR A 93 -15.41 -2.20 0.29
C THR A 93 -14.94 -3.63 0.62
N LEU A 94 -14.01 -3.79 1.56
CA LEU A 94 -13.52 -5.11 1.97
C LEU A 94 -14.62 -5.95 2.64
N ASN A 95 -15.51 -5.33 3.43
CA ASN A 95 -16.66 -6.02 4.00
C ASN A 95 -17.58 -6.60 2.91
N ASN A 96 -17.83 -5.83 1.85
CA ASN A 96 -18.67 -6.29 0.74
C ASN A 96 -18.02 -7.41 -0.07
N ILE A 97 -16.69 -7.38 -0.23
CA ILE A 97 -15.93 -8.41 -0.97
C ILE A 97 -15.76 -9.67 -0.11
N ASN A 98 -15.54 -9.49 1.19
CA ASN A 98 -15.16 -10.55 2.14
C ASN A 98 -13.96 -11.37 1.63
N PRO A 99 -12.76 -10.76 1.49
CA PRO A 99 -11.60 -11.41 0.90
C PRO A 99 -10.93 -12.40 1.86
N ASP A 100 -10.29 -13.44 1.31
CA ASP A 100 -9.45 -14.37 2.06
C ASP A 100 -8.13 -13.69 2.49
N CYS A 101 -7.61 -12.78 1.68
CA CYS A 101 -6.46 -11.94 2.01
C CYS A 101 -6.44 -10.64 1.21
N VAL A 102 -5.71 -9.66 1.76
CA VAL A 102 -5.48 -8.35 1.14
C VAL A 102 -3.98 -8.15 0.96
N VAL A 103 -3.54 -7.96 -0.27
CA VAL A 103 -2.14 -7.68 -0.63
C VAL A 103 -1.94 -6.18 -0.69
N VAL A 104 -0.95 -5.68 0.04
CA VAL A 104 -0.56 -4.26 0.07
C VAL A 104 0.94 -4.12 -0.17
N SER A 105 1.36 -2.99 -0.73
CA SER A 105 2.77 -2.73 -1.00
C SER A 105 3.38 -1.81 0.06
N THR A 106 4.68 -1.99 0.33
CA THR A 106 5.45 -1.06 1.18
C THR A 106 5.55 0.36 0.62
N TYR A 107 5.10 0.60 -0.61
CA TYR A 107 5.14 1.93 -1.22
C TYR A 107 4.31 2.99 -0.46
N ASP A 108 3.24 2.57 0.22
CA ASP A 108 2.32 3.45 0.96
C ASP A 108 2.55 3.43 2.48
N PHE A 109 3.82 3.42 2.90
CA PHE A 109 4.22 3.36 4.31
C PHE A 109 3.48 4.35 5.22
N ASP A 110 3.27 5.58 4.75
CA ASP A 110 2.62 6.64 5.51
C ASP A 110 1.12 6.36 5.81
N LYS A 111 0.57 5.32 5.20
CA LYS A 111 -0.83 4.89 5.35
C LYS A 111 -0.97 3.53 6.03
N PHE A 112 0.13 2.84 6.30
CA PHE A 112 0.09 1.50 6.91
C PHE A 112 -0.65 1.46 8.23
N ASP A 113 -0.47 2.46 9.08
CA ASP A 113 -1.20 2.56 10.34
C ASP A 113 -2.72 2.49 10.14
N THR A 114 -3.18 3.15 9.09
CA THR A 114 -4.59 3.18 8.74
C THR A 114 -5.06 1.87 8.13
N ILE A 115 -4.27 1.31 7.21
CA ILE A 115 -4.63 0.11 6.44
C ILE A 115 -4.53 -1.15 7.31
N LEU A 116 -3.39 -1.37 7.98
CA LEU A 116 -3.14 -2.56 8.78
C LEU A 116 -3.89 -2.57 10.13
N SER A 117 -4.60 -1.48 10.47
CA SER A 117 -5.51 -1.45 11.61
C SER A 117 -6.87 -2.10 11.32
N LEU A 118 -7.16 -2.45 10.08
CA LEU A 118 -8.39 -3.12 9.70
C LEU A 118 -8.32 -4.63 10.01
N PRO A 119 -9.45 -5.28 10.34
CA PRO A 119 -9.47 -6.68 10.79
C PRO A 119 -9.43 -7.68 9.63
N TYR A 120 -8.44 -7.56 8.75
CA TYR A 120 -8.25 -8.46 7.61
C TYR A 120 -6.87 -9.13 7.63
N ARG A 121 -6.73 -10.20 6.84
CA ARG A 121 -5.44 -10.88 6.65
C ARG A 121 -4.62 -10.13 5.61
N PHE A 122 -3.67 -9.30 6.06
CA PHE A 122 -2.79 -8.57 5.18
C PHE A 122 -1.54 -9.37 4.82
N ILE A 123 -1.20 -9.34 3.53
CA ILE A 123 0.11 -9.74 3.00
C ILE A 123 0.78 -8.44 2.53
N VAL A 124 1.95 -8.16 3.07
CA VAL A 124 2.72 -6.97 2.70
C VAL A 124 3.81 -7.37 1.72
N GLU A 125 3.83 -6.79 0.53
CA GLU A 125 4.89 -7.00 -0.45
C GLU A 125 5.89 -5.84 -0.40
N SER A 126 7.16 -6.15 -0.12
CA SER A 126 8.25 -5.19 -0.18
C SER A 126 8.80 -5.13 -1.60
N HIS A 127 8.55 -4.01 -2.28
CA HIS A 127 9.09 -3.73 -3.61
C HIS A 127 10.24 -2.72 -3.57
N ILE A 128 10.60 -2.23 -2.38
CA ILE A 128 11.69 -1.27 -2.15
C ILE A 128 12.59 -1.86 -1.08
N CYS A 129 13.90 -1.83 -1.32
CA CYS A 129 14.87 -2.29 -0.33
C CYS A 129 14.81 -1.41 0.92
N ILE A 130 14.77 -2.02 2.11
CA ILE A 130 14.70 -1.26 3.36
C ILE A 130 15.91 -0.33 3.54
N SER A 131 17.09 -0.71 3.01
CA SER A 131 18.28 0.12 2.99
C SER A 131 18.08 1.45 2.25
N ASP A 132 17.32 1.43 1.17
CA ASP A 132 17.05 2.64 0.37
C ASP A 132 16.12 3.60 1.11
N ILE A 133 15.11 3.07 1.79
CA ILE A 133 14.23 3.84 2.68
C ILE A 133 15.04 4.51 3.80
N GLN A 134 16.06 3.83 4.32
CA GLN A 134 16.93 4.38 5.36
C GLN A 134 17.91 5.44 4.83
N GLN A 135 18.41 5.30 3.59
CA GLN A 135 19.34 6.26 2.99
C GLN A 135 18.67 7.59 2.67
N GLU A 136 17.48 7.60 2.10
CA GLU A 136 16.73 8.83 1.85
C GLU A 136 16.54 9.66 3.14
N LYS A 137 16.41 9.01 4.29
CA LYS A 137 16.21 9.66 5.59
C LYS A 137 17.49 10.20 6.23
N ARG A 138 18.66 9.69 5.86
CA ARG A 138 19.96 10.18 6.39
C ARG A 138 20.33 11.59 5.91
N GLN A 139 19.70 12.07 4.85
CA GLN A 139 19.97 13.40 4.28
C GLN A 139 19.25 14.56 4.97
N ASN A 140 18.40 14.29 5.95
CA ASN A 140 17.60 15.30 6.65
C ASN A 140 18.24 15.74 7.98
N ASN A 141 17.93 16.98 8.42
CA ASN A 141 18.41 17.59 9.68
C ASN A 141 18.12 16.72 10.91
N LEU A 142 18.94 16.82 11.97
CA LEU A 142 18.88 16.02 13.20
C LEU A 142 17.47 15.98 13.85
N ILE A 143 16.75 17.09 13.84
CA ILE A 143 15.39 17.19 14.42
C ILE A 143 14.38 16.39 13.58
N THR A 144 14.43 16.57 12.26
CA THR A 144 13.58 15.81 11.33
C THR A 144 13.90 14.33 11.36
N LYS A 145 15.17 13.96 11.58
CA LYS A 145 15.64 12.59 11.73
C LYS A 145 15.06 11.89 12.97
N TYR A 146 14.99 12.61 14.11
CA TYR A 146 14.41 12.05 15.35
C TYR A 146 12.91 11.78 15.20
N PHE A 147 12.16 12.74 14.66
CA PHE A 147 10.71 12.56 14.42
C PHE A 147 10.43 11.52 13.33
N ALA A 148 11.21 11.48 12.26
CA ALA A 148 11.10 10.46 11.22
C ALA A 148 11.35 9.06 11.79
N LYS A 149 12.40 8.87 12.60
CA LYS A 149 12.69 7.60 13.26
C LYS A 149 11.53 7.13 14.15
N LYS A 150 10.95 8.02 14.96
CA LYS A 150 9.83 7.70 15.85
C LYS A 150 8.56 7.32 15.07
N LEU A 151 8.29 7.98 13.94
CA LEU A 151 7.20 7.63 13.03
C LEU A 151 7.44 6.27 12.37
N ASP A 152 8.67 6.00 11.94
CA ASP A 152 9.05 4.73 11.33
C ASP A 152 8.90 3.56 12.31
N ASP A 153 9.41 3.70 13.52
CA ASP A 153 9.27 2.68 14.57
C ASP A 153 7.77 2.38 14.85
N SER A 154 6.90 3.38 14.73
CA SER A 154 5.46 3.20 14.83
C SER A 154 4.88 2.43 13.64
N HIS A 155 5.27 2.79 12.42
CA HIS A 155 4.80 2.14 11.19
C HIS A 155 5.26 0.68 11.10
N PHE A 156 6.51 0.43 11.49
CA PHE A 156 7.08 -0.93 11.46
C PHE A 156 6.49 -1.87 12.53
N ARG A 157 6.18 -1.35 13.72
CA ARG A 157 5.48 -2.17 14.73
C ARG A 157 4.14 -2.70 14.22
N LYS A 158 3.50 -2.00 13.29
CA LYS A 158 2.23 -2.43 12.70
C LYS A 158 2.40 -3.45 11.58
N LEU A 159 3.60 -3.57 10.99
CA LEU A 159 3.89 -4.72 10.13
C LEU A 159 3.76 -6.06 10.88
N ALA A 160 3.94 -6.06 12.19
CA ALA A 160 3.67 -7.24 13.02
C ALA A 160 2.19 -7.70 12.95
N ASN A 161 1.27 -6.83 12.56
CA ASN A 161 -0.13 -7.19 12.32
C ASN A 161 -0.36 -7.83 10.94
N ALA A 162 0.62 -7.77 10.04
CA ALA A 162 0.55 -8.47 8.77
C ALA A 162 0.73 -9.98 8.98
N LYS A 163 -0.02 -10.78 8.24
CA LYS A 163 0.12 -12.24 8.27
C LYS A 163 1.43 -12.71 7.65
N CYS A 164 1.92 -11.97 6.67
CA CYS A 164 3.14 -12.28 5.95
C CYS A 164 3.76 -11.00 5.37
N LEU A 165 5.09 -10.93 5.39
CA LEU A 165 5.88 -9.97 4.64
C LEU A 165 6.65 -10.73 3.57
N VAL A 166 6.46 -10.33 2.31
CA VAL A 166 7.15 -10.89 1.14
C VAL A 166 8.24 -9.93 0.72
N SER A 167 9.48 -10.36 0.73
CA SER A 167 10.65 -9.61 0.25
C SER A 167 11.13 -10.14 -1.10
N LEU A 168 11.76 -9.27 -1.90
CA LEU A 168 12.25 -9.64 -3.24
C LEU A 168 13.50 -10.52 -3.21
N THR A 169 14.33 -10.39 -2.18
CA THR A 169 15.60 -11.11 -2.06
C THR A 169 15.82 -11.64 -0.65
N ALA A 170 16.69 -12.66 -0.50
CA ALA A 170 17.09 -13.15 0.80
C ALA A 170 17.77 -12.07 1.66
N ALA A 171 18.63 -11.25 1.04
CA ALA A 171 19.29 -10.15 1.73
C ALA A 171 18.29 -9.10 2.26
N ASP A 172 17.25 -8.77 1.49
CA ASP A 172 16.21 -7.85 1.93
C ASP A 172 15.37 -8.47 3.05
N LYS A 173 15.09 -9.78 2.99
CA LYS A 173 14.44 -10.51 4.08
C LYS A 173 15.22 -10.38 5.40
N ASP A 174 16.54 -10.56 5.37
CA ASP A 174 17.38 -10.46 6.57
C ASP A 174 17.39 -9.01 7.10
N ASN A 175 17.43 -8.03 6.23
CA ASN A 175 17.33 -6.62 6.59
C ASN A 175 15.96 -6.32 7.26
N TRP A 176 14.86 -6.86 6.74
CA TRP A 176 13.53 -6.72 7.34
C TRP A 176 13.46 -7.39 8.71
N LEU A 177 13.98 -8.62 8.86
CA LEU A 177 14.01 -9.34 10.13
C LEU A 177 14.80 -8.60 11.21
N ASN A 178 15.90 -7.95 10.84
CA ASN A 178 16.70 -7.13 11.77
C ASN A 178 16.00 -5.82 12.15
N TYR A 179 15.07 -5.35 11.33
CA TYR A 179 14.36 -4.11 11.55
C TYR A 179 13.08 -4.28 12.38
N ILE A 180 12.42 -5.45 12.28
CA ILE A 180 11.15 -5.75 12.98
C ILE A 180 11.40 -6.26 14.41
N LYS A 181 12.62 -6.74 14.72
CA LYS A 181 13.03 -7.13 16.08
C LYS A 181 13.21 -5.89 16.97
#